data_9b1aed6c5cb3f90d59e753bdcc7fcf88
#
_entry.id   9b1aed6c5cb3f90d59e753bdcc7fcf88
#
_cell.length_a   1.000
_cell.length_b   1.000
_cell.length_c   1.000
_cell.angle_alpha   90.00
_cell.angle_beta   90.00
_cell.angle_gamma   90.00
#
_symmetry.space_group_name_H-M   'P 1'
#
loop_
_entity.id
_entity.type
_entity.pdbx_description
1 polymer ?
#
loop_
_entity_poly.entity_id
_entity_poly.type
_entity_poly.pdbx_seq_one_letter_code
_entity_poly.pdbx_strand_id
1 'polypeptide(L)'
;MSFHTLIASDIDGTLIPEETTVIPEAVYTQVRTAWEKGFLFMAASGRQYPSLRALFAPVADQMAFLIENGGGIYYQEKLIYFNAFDRDTAIQIARYVQSVPDCEFLADGAWESYAIPK
;
A
#
# COMPACT_ATOMS: atom_id res chain seq x y z
N MET A 1 4.70 -5.38 21.05
CA MET A 1 4.90 -6.80 20.70
C MET A 1 6.20 -6.98 19.94
N SER A 2 6.94 -8.01 20.23
CA SER A 2 8.20 -8.32 19.55
C SER A 2 7.97 -9.36 18.45
N PHE A 3 8.44 -9.10 17.23
CA PHE A 3 8.31 -10.02 16.10
C PHE A 3 9.68 -10.63 15.79
N HIS A 4 9.66 -11.91 15.38
CA HIS A 4 10.86 -12.62 14.95
C HIS A 4 10.86 -12.93 13.45
N THR A 5 9.74 -12.75 12.78
CA THR A 5 9.59 -13.04 11.34
C THR A 5 8.59 -12.10 10.69
N LEU A 6 8.94 -11.62 9.51
CA LEU A 6 8.05 -10.86 8.64
C LEU A 6 7.57 -11.77 7.51
N ILE A 7 6.26 -11.79 7.29
CA ILE A 7 5.64 -12.48 6.16
C ILE A 7 5.02 -11.42 5.26
N ALA A 8 5.61 -11.18 4.11
CA ALA A 8 5.08 -10.24 3.13
C ALA A 8 4.38 -11.01 1.99
N SER A 9 3.19 -10.56 1.63
CA SER A 9 2.42 -11.15 0.52
C SER A 9 1.89 -10.06 -0.40
N ASP A 10 2.02 -10.31 -1.70
CA ASP A 10 1.26 -9.59 -2.71
C ASP A 10 -0.23 -9.89 -2.54
N ILE A 11 -1.09 -8.98 -2.94
CA ILE A 11 -2.53 -9.07 -2.68
C ILE A 11 -3.29 -9.39 -3.96
N ASP A 12 -3.36 -8.45 -4.90
CA ASP A 12 -4.15 -8.61 -6.11
C ASP A 12 -3.54 -9.66 -7.04
N GLY A 13 -4.31 -10.70 -7.35
CA GLY A 13 -3.84 -11.83 -8.17
C GLY A 13 -3.00 -12.86 -7.42
N THR A 14 -2.74 -12.67 -6.13
CA THR A 14 -1.95 -13.60 -5.29
C THR A 14 -2.76 -14.08 -4.11
N LEU A 15 -3.10 -13.19 -3.18
CA LEU A 15 -3.90 -13.54 -2.01
C LEU A 15 -5.40 -13.58 -2.33
N ILE A 16 -5.83 -12.68 -3.20
CA ILE A 16 -7.21 -12.61 -3.71
C ILE A 16 -7.17 -12.48 -5.24
N PRO A 17 -8.24 -12.92 -5.93
CA PRO A 17 -8.37 -12.65 -7.37
C PRO A 17 -8.35 -11.15 -7.65
N GLU A 18 -7.81 -10.78 -8.82
CA GLU A 18 -7.82 -9.38 -9.26
C GLU A 18 -9.24 -8.82 -9.30
N GLU A 19 -9.37 -7.53 -9.06
CA GLU A 19 -10.63 -6.79 -9.05
C GLU A 19 -11.63 -7.22 -7.97
N THR A 20 -11.24 -8.06 -7.03
CA THR A 20 -12.05 -8.35 -5.86
C THR A 20 -11.78 -7.35 -4.74
N THR A 21 -12.80 -7.09 -3.93
CA THR A 21 -12.75 -6.18 -2.78
C THR A 21 -13.01 -6.91 -1.47
N VAL A 22 -13.00 -8.24 -1.50
CA VAL A 22 -13.35 -9.07 -0.34
C VAL A 22 -12.19 -9.99 -0.01
N ILE A 23 -11.72 -9.90 1.22
CA ILE A 23 -10.74 -10.82 1.80
C ILE A 23 -11.51 -11.96 2.47
N PRO A 24 -11.19 -13.24 2.18
CA PRO A 24 -11.80 -14.36 2.89
C PRO A 24 -11.57 -14.29 4.40
N GLU A 25 -12.58 -14.64 5.19
CA GLU A 25 -12.47 -14.62 6.67
C GLU A 25 -11.32 -15.47 7.19
N ALA A 26 -10.99 -16.55 6.50
CA ALA A 26 -9.85 -17.41 6.84
C ALA A 26 -8.52 -16.64 6.84
N VAL A 27 -8.37 -15.66 5.95
CA VAL A 27 -7.16 -14.82 5.88
C VAL A 27 -7.06 -13.95 7.12
N TYR A 28 -8.15 -13.33 7.55
CA TYR A 28 -8.16 -12.54 8.78
C TYR A 28 -7.78 -13.39 9.99
N THR A 29 -8.32 -14.60 10.09
CA THR A 29 -7.99 -15.53 11.15
C THR A 29 -6.50 -15.88 11.15
N GLN A 30 -5.93 -16.11 9.99
CA GLN A 30 -4.50 -16.40 9.84
C GLN A 30 -3.62 -15.21 10.22
N VAL A 31 -4.01 -14.00 9.87
CA VAL A 31 -3.29 -12.78 10.27
C VAL A 31 -3.28 -12.63 11.79
N ARG A 32 -4.43 -12.82 12.44
CA ARG A 32 -4.51 -12.78 13.92
C ARG A 32 -3.64 -13.84 14.58
N THR A 33 -3.69 -15.06 14.06
CA THR A 33 -2.88 -16.18 14.58
C THR A 33 -1.38 -15.90 14.41
N ALA A 34 -0.98 -15.36 13.25
CA ALA A 34 0.40 -14.97 13.01
C ALA A 34 0.88 -13.92 14.02
N TRP A 35 0.07 -12.89 14.22
CA TRP A 35 0.35 -11.84 15.21
C TRP A 35 0.58 -12.41 16.60
N GLU A 36 -0.30 -13.29 17.07
CA GLU A 36 -0.19 -13.91 18.39
C GLU A 36 1.08 -14.77 18.55
N LYS A 37 1.57 -15.32 17.44
CA LYS A 37 2.77 -16.17 17.41
C LYS A 37 4.07 -15.41 17.13
N GLY A 38 4.03 -14.10 17.05
CA GLY A 38 5.23 -13.28 16.81
C GLY A 38 5.64 -13.15 15.36
N PHE A 39 4.73 -13.45 14.43
CA PHE A 39 4.90 -13.17 13.01
C PHE A 39 4.19 -11.88 12.65
N LEU A 40 4.86 -10.98 11.96
CA LEU A 40 4.22 -9.80 11.41
C LEU A 40 3.86 -10.06 9.95
N PHE A 41 2.57 -10.06 9.65
CA PHE A 41 2.09 -10.11 8.27
C PHE A 41 2.11 -8.71 7.67
N MET A 42 2.57 -8.60 6.43
CA MET A 42 2.57 -7.35 5.68
C MET A 42 1.92 -7.55 4.31
N ALA A 43 0.88 -6.78 4.05
CA ALA A 43 0.31 -6.68 2.72
C ALA A 43 1.22 -5.79 1.86
N ALA A 44 1.68 -6.32 0.73
CA ALA A 44 2.55 -5.60 -0.20
C ALA A 44 1.78 -5.38 -1.52
N SER A 45 1.56 -4.13 -1.89
CA SER A 45 0.68 -3.80 -3.01
C SER A 45 1.08 -2.49 -3.69
N GLY A 46 0.66 -2.33 -4.94
CA GLY A 46 0.67 -1.04 -5.63
C GLY A 46 -0.45 -0.10 -5.20
N ARG A 47 -1.39 -0.57 -4.38
CA ARG A 47 -2.50 0.25 -3.88
C ARG A 47 -2.01 1.31 -2.91
N GLN A 48 -2.80 2.37 -2.77
CA GLN A 48 -2.62 3.37 -1.72
C GLN A 48 -3.07 2.84 -0.37
N TYR A 49 -2.57 3.45 0.71
CA TYR A 49 -2.85 3.02 2.07
C TYR A 49 -4.35 2.95 2.39
N PRO A 50 -5.19 3.98 2.14
CA PRO A 50 -6.61 3.90 2.47
C PRO A 50 -7.32 2.73 1.80
N SER A 51 -7.00 2.45 0.54
CA SER A 51 -7.58 1.33 -0.21
C SER A 51 -7.13 -0.01 0.35
N LEU A 52 -5.85 -0.18 0.59
CA LEU A 52 -5.30 -1.43 1.11
C LEU A 52 -5.76 -1.70 2.55
N ARG A 53 -5.74 -0.66 3.39
CA ARG A 53 -6.22 -0.77 4.76
C ARG A 53 -7.69 -1.16 4.84
N ALA A 54 -8.52 -0.62 3.95
CA ALA A 54 -9.94 -0.95 3.92
C ALA A 54 -10.20 -2.45 3.68
N LEU A 55 -9.40 -3.10 2.84
CA LEU A 55 -9.50 -4.54 2.62
C LEU A 55 -9.25 -5.34 3.90
N PHE A 56 -8.35 -4.86 4.75
CA PHE A 56 -7.92 -5.55 5.96
C PHE A 56 -8.46 -4.90 7.23
N ALA A 57 -9.52 -4.11 7.12
CA ALA A 57 -10.07 -3.35 8.26
C ALA A 57 -10.23 -4.18 9.55
N PRO A 58 -10.71 -5.43 9.52
CA PRO A 58 -10.86 -6.22 10.76
C PRO A 58 -9.56 -6.56 11.48
N VAL A 59 -8.42 -6.49 10.80
CA VAL A 59 -7.11 -6.87 11.35
C VAL A 59 -6.03 -5.82 11.10
N ALA A 60 -6.42 -4.62 10.69
CA ALA A 60 -5.48 -3.60 10.25
C ALA A 60 -4.45 -3.18 11.31
N ASP A 61 -4.79 -3.29 12.58
CA ASP A 61 -3.89 -2.98 13.71
C ASP A 61 -2.93 -4.12 14.07
N GLN A 62 -3.09 -5.28 13.42
CA GLN A 62 -2.29 -6.49 13.66
C GLN A 62 -1.43 -6.87 12.46
N MET A 63 -1.14 -5.92 11.58
CA MET A 63 -0.36 -6.15 10.37
C MET A 63 0.31 -4.86 9.90
N ALA A 64 1.18 -4.97 8.92
CA ALA A 64 1.80 -3.83 8.26
C ALA A 64 1.33 -3.72 6.81
N PHE A 65 1.52 -2.55 6.22
CA PHE A 65 1.12 -2.25 4.84
C PHE A 65 2.28 -1.63 4.07
N LEU A 66 2.74 -2.31 3.03
CA LEU A 66 3.65 -1.76 2.05
C LEU A 66 2.80 -1.29 0.86
N ILE A 67 2.85 0.01 0.60
CA ILE A 67 2.00 0.68 -0.38
C ILE A 67 2.81 1.19 -1.56
N GLU A 68 2.12 1.56 -2.63
CA GLU A 68 2.74 2.22 -3.79
C GLU A 68 3.96 1.46 -4.34
N ASN A 69 3.87 0.12 -4.39
CA ASN A 69 4.96 -0.76 -4.84
C ASN A 69 6.28 -0.54 -4.08
N GLY A 70 6.21 -0.21 -2.81
CA GLY A 70 7.38 0.02 -1.97
C GLY A 70 7.66 1.49 -1.68
N GLY A 71 6.81 2.41 -2.14
CA GLY A 71 6.98 3.84 -1.87
C GLY A 71 6.74 4.23 -0.42
N GLY A 72 6.00 3.43 0.33
CA GLY A 72 5.74 3.71 1.74
C GLY A 72 5.40 2.46 2.53
N ILE A 73 5.59 2.53 3.84
CA ILE A 73 5.19 1.49 4.77
C ILE A 73 4.44 2.11 5.93
N TYR A 74 3.24 1.61 6.19
CA TYR A 74 2.44 1.95 7.35
C TYR A 74 2.41 0.80 8.35
N TYR A 75 2.51 1.15 9.61
CA TYR A 75 2.34 0.22 10.72
C TYR A 75 1.63 0.94 11.87
N GLN A 76 0.55 0.36 12.37
CA GLN A 76 -0.30 0.95 13.41
C GLN A 76 -0.66 2.41 13.12
N GLU A 77 -1.14 2.64 11.90
CA GLU A 77 -1.60 3.95 11.40
C GLU A 77 -0.50 5.02 11.28
N LYS A 78 0.76 4.63 11.43
CA LYS A 78 1.90 5.52 11.27
C LYS A 78 2.69 5.19 10.01
N LEU A 79 3.02 6.22 9.25
CA LEU A 79 3.93 6.11 8.12
C LEU A 79 5.36 5.97 8.69
N ILE A 80 5.91 4.75 8.66
CA ILE A 80 7.23 4.45 9.23
C ILE A 80 8.36 4.51 8.21
N TYR A 81 8.02 4.48 6.93
CA TYR A 81 8.96 4.60 5.82
C TYR A 81 8.26 5.28 4.65
N PHE A 82 8.97 6.21 4.01
CA PHE A 82 8.47 6.87 2.81
C PHE A 82 9.65 7.25 1.92
N ASN A 83 9.60 6.81 0.67
CA ASN A 83 10.61 7.14 -0.33
C ASN A 83 9.90 7.81 -1.51
N ALA A 84 10.19 9.08 -1.70
CA ALA A 84 9.55 9.90 -2.72
C ALA A 84 10.60 10.61 -3.58
N PHE A 85 10.19 11.06 -4.75
CA PHE A 85 10.97 12.00 -5.52
C PHE A 85 11.15 13.30 -4.74
N ASP A 86 12.29 13.94 -4.89
CA ASP A 86 12.42 15.32 -4.43
C ASP A 86 11.45 16.22 -5.22
N ARG A 87 11.10 17.35 -4.61
CA ARG A 87 10.08 18.26 -5.16
C ARG A 87 10.41 18.73 -6.57
N ASP A 88 11.64 19.12 -6.82
CA ASP A 88 12.04 19.65 -8.12
C ASP A 88 11.99 18.61 -9.23
N THR A 89 12.43 17.39 -8.96
CA THR A 89 12.32 16.26 -9.88
C THR A 89 10.87 15.93 -10.18
N ALA A 90 10.02 15.89 -9.17
CA ALA A 90 8.58 15.62 -9.35
C ALA A 90 7.91 16.69 -10.24
N ILE A 91 8.24 17.95 -10.04
CA ILE A 91 7.74 19.06 -10.86
C ILE A 91 8.21 18.94 -12.31
N GLN A 92 9.47 18.61 -12.54
CA GLN A 92 10.02 18.41 -13.88
C GLN A 92 9.31 17.28 -14.61
N ILE A 93 9.07 16.16 -13.93
CA ILE A 93 8.33 15.03 -14.50
C ILE A 93 6.91 15.45 -14.86
N ALA A 94 6.22 16.13 -13.95
CA ALA A 94 4.85 16.59 -14.16
C ALA A 94 4.76 17.53 -15.39
N ARG A 95 5.67 18.49 -15.48
CA ARG A 95 5.72 19.42 -16.62
C ARG A 95 6.00 18.71 -17.95
N TYR A 96 6.90 17.74 -17.92
CA TYR A 96 7.20 16.95 -19.11
C TYR A 96 5.96 16.17 -19.59
N VAL A 97 5.30 15.44 -18.67
CA VAL A 97 4.10 14.66 -19.03
C VAL A 97 2.98 15.56 -19.54
N GLN A 98 2.79 16.73 -18.95
CA GLN A 98 1.79 17.70 -19.41
C GLN A 98 2.09 18.23 -20.82
N SER A 99 3.35 18.25 -21.24
CA SER A 99 3.75 18.68 -22.57
C SER A 99 3.54 17.60 -23.65
N VAL A 100 3.34 16.36 -23.27
CA VAL A 100 3.15 15.23 -24.20
C VAL A 100 1.66 15.10 -24.52
N PRO A 101 1.28 15.12 -25.84
CA PRO A 101 -0.12 14.93 -26.20
C PRO A 101 -0.65 13.57 -25.75
N ASP A 102 -1.91 13.54 -25.39
CA ASP A 102 -2.65 12.32 -25.00
C ASP A 102 -2.07 11.56 -23.78
N CYS A 103 -1.30 12.25 -22.96
CA CYS A 103 -0.81 11.73 -21.68
C CYS A 103 -1.51 12.40 -20.50
N GLU A 104 -1.86 11.59 -19.52
CA GLU A 104 -2.37 12.06 -18.23
C GLU A 104 -1.31 11.86 -17.16
N PHE A 105 -1.36 12.68 -16.12
CA PHE A 105 -0.44 12.62 -15.00
C PHE A 105 -1.20 12.27 -13.72
N LEU A 106 -0.74 11.21 -13.07
CA LEU A 106 -1.21 10.80 -11.74
C LEU A 106 -0.04 10.85 -10.77
N ALA A 107 -0.15 11.67 -9.75
CA ALA A 107 0.84 11.76 -8.69
C ALA A 107 0.33 11.07 -7.44
N ASP A 108 1.06 10.07 -6.97
CA ASP A 108 0.71 9.33 -5.76
C ASP A 108 1.47 9.90 -4.57
N GLY A 109 0.73 10.44 -3.60
CA GLY A 109 1.27 10.87 -2.33
C GLY A 109 1.25 9.74 -1.29
N ALA A 110 1.63 10.07 -0.07
CA ALA A 110 1.64 9.10 1.02
C ALA A 110 0.24 8.60 1.41
N TRP A 111 -0.79 9.37 1.10
CA TRP A 111 -2.18 9.08 1.47
C TRP A 111 -3.13 9.09 0.27
N GLU A 112 -2.97 10.01 -0.66
CA GLU A 112 -3.89 10.25 -1.77
C GLU A 112 -3.17 10.33 -3.11
N SER A 113 -3.91 10.02 -4.18
CA SER A 113 -3.49 10.29 -5.55
C SER A 113 -4.06 11.61 -6.04
N TYR A 114 -3.30 12.30 -6.85
CA TYR A 114 -3.67 13.58 -7.46
C TYR A 114 -3.59 13.44 -8.98
N ALA A 115 -4.71 13.66 -9.65
CA ALA A 115 -4.76 13.75 -11.10
C ALA A 115 -4.65 15.23 -11.51
N ILE A 116 -3.82 15.52 -12.49
CA ILE A 116 -3.68 16.87 -13.04
C ILE A 116 -4.39 16.88 -14.38
N PRO A 117 -5.53 17.61 -14.51
CA PRO A 117 -6.23 17.72 -15.77
C PRO A 117 -5.37 18.47 -16.80
N LYS A 118 -5.54 18.09 -18.05
CA LYS A 118 -4.95 18.83 -19.18
C LYS A 118 -5.78 20.07 -19.52
#